data_ef420ff3590d3615b42dad59dfca2e6f
#
_entry.id   ef420ff3590d3615b42dad59dfca2e6f
#
_cell.length_a   1.000
_cell.length_b   1.000
_cell.length_c   1.000
_cell.angle_alpha   90.00
_cell.angle_beta   90.00
_cell.angle_gamma   90.00
#
_symmetry.space_group_name_H-M   'P 1'
#
loop_
_entity.id
_entity.type
_entity.pdbx_description
1 polymer ?
#
loop_
_entity_poly.entity_id
_entity_poly.type
_entity_poly.pdbx_seq_one_letter_code
_entity_poly.pdbx_strand_id
1 'polypeptide(L)'
;MISAFANTFKIPELRSRILFTLLVVVIVRLGAVITLPGVDANVLTDWYDQVQQQSNDSKGLSTMLALVNVFSGGGLQNSALFALGIMPYISASIMIQLLTAVVPALGKLKREEGGQQKISMYTRLLTLILCLFQGWMLAKSLVTPEANPFLRDIAQGSTRELVPNGGGWFILSTVIIITAGTMFLMWLGDQITERGIGNGVSIIITVNIIYALPGALIQVWNTYVSSAAANPLQSFQLVALIAFLFFVVAAVIAITQAQRRVPINYAKQVRVGKMYGGQSQHMPLKVNYAGVMPIIFAQAILMFPSQILGWALPNSPTAQKWSMLLGGGGSGILFYTLTGLMIFFFSYFWVATMFQPNQIADDLKKNGGYIPGVRPGKATAEFLDRTMSRLTFAGAIFLTIIAILPPILQSIMGVPPIAAQFFGGTGLLIMVGVLLDVMRQIETHLIQRHYDGFLRKGRIRGRFDRPGGQGAAAGGNQILWLLVIAAVLLIGGIVAYQVSKGG
;
A
#
# COMPACT_ATOMS: atom_id res chain seq x y z
N MET A 1 -14.12 -14.18 -14.49
CA MET A 1 -13.58 -13.96 -13.15
C MET A 1 -14.46 -14.57 -12.04
N ILE A 2 -15.75 -14.29 -11.95
CA ILE A 2 -16.65 -14.84 -10.90
C ILE A 2 -16.69 -16.37 -10.92
N SER A 3 -16.75 -17.00 -12.08
CA SER A 3 -16.71 -18.46 -12.24
C SER A 3 -15.37 -19.07 -11.82
N ALA A 4 -14.25 -18.38 -12.03
CA ALA A 4 -12.94 -18.81 -11.56
C ALA A 4 -12.86 -18.76 -10.03
N PHE A 5 -13.43 -17.71 -9.42
CA PHE A 5 -13.50 -17.58 -7.96
C PHE A 5 -14.36 -18.67 -7.31
N ALA A 6 -15.53 -18.97 -7.91
CA ALA A 6 -16.38 -20.06 -7.44
C ALA A 6 -15.71 -21.45 -7.53
N ASN A 7 -14.88 -21.66 -8.54
CA ASN A 7 -14.10 -22.89 -8.70
C ASN A 7 -12.92 -22.99 -7.72
N THR A 8 -12.43 -21.89 -7.18
CA THR A 8 -11.36 -21.83 -6.19
C THR A 8 -11.73 -22.60 -4.91
N PHE A 9 -12.99 -22.47 -4.46
CA PHE A 9 -13.49 -23.18 -3.28
C PHE A 9 -13.66 -24.69 -3.47
N LYS A 10 -13.68 -25.18 -4.71
CA LYS A 10 -13.77 -26.63 -5.02
C LYS A 10 -12.43 -27.36 -4.85
N ILE A 11 -11.31 -26.61 -4.80
CA ILE A 11 -9.97 -27.18 -4.64
C ILE A 11 -9.61 -27.19 -3.15
N PRO A 12 -9.43 -28.38 -2.52
CA PRO A 12 -9.26 -28.49 -1.07
C PRO A 12 -8.03 -27.77 -0.53
N GLU A 13 -6.89 -27.79 -1.24
CA GLU A 13 -5.68 -27.08 -0.81
C GLU A 13 -5.85 -25.54 -0.85
N LEU A 14 -6.44 -25.03 -1.92
CA LEU A 14 -6.64 -23.58 -2.07
C LEU A 14 -7.69 -23.09 -1.08
N ARG A 15 -8.74 -23.88 -0.85
CA ARG A 15 -9.72 -23.62 0.20
C ARG A 15 -9.08 -23.57 1.58
N SER A 16 -8.18 -24.52 1.92
CA SER A 16 -7.47 -24.53 3.20
C SER A 16 -6.63 -23.27 3.39
N ARG A 17 -5.89 -22.84 2.36
CA ARG A 17 -5.07 -21.61 2.38
C ARG A 17 -5.93 -20.35 2.55
N ILE A 18 -7.06 -20.25 1.84
CA ILE A 18 -8.01 -19.14 1.96
C ILE A 18 -8.59 -19.07 3.37
N LEU A 19 -9.10 -20.22 3.87
CA LEU A 19 -9.69 -20.29 5.21
C LEU A 19 -8.67 -19.93 6.29
N PHE A 20 -7.43 -20.39 6.16
CA PHE A 20 -6.35 -20.03 7.08
C PHE A 20 -6.09 -18.50 7.06
N THR A 21 -6.00 -17.90 5.86
CA THR A 21 -5.81 -16.46 5.73
C THR A 21 -6.97 -15.69 6.37
N LEU A 22 -8.21 -16.09 6.12
CA LEU A 22 -9.39 -15.47 6.73
C LEU A 22 -9.41 -15.62 8.27
N LEU A 23 -9.03 -16.79 8.80
CA LEU A 23 -8.93 -17.01 10.24
C LEU A 23 -7.90 -16.05 10.87
N VAL A 24 -6.71 -15.92 10.26
CA VAL A 24 -5.69 -14.98 10.75
C VAL A 24 -6.18 -13.53 10.66
N VAL A 25 -6.89 -13.15 9.61
CA VAL A 25 -7.51 -11.83 9.48
C VAL A 25 -8.49 -11.56 10.64
N VAL A 26 -9.29 -12.53 11.03
CA VAL A 26 -10.19 -12.39 12.19
C VAL A 26 -9.39 -12.17 13.49
N ILE A 27 -8.29 -12.92 13.70
CA ILE A 27 -7.42 -12.72 14.87
C ILE A 27 -6.82 -11.32 14.90
N VAL A 28 -6.35 -10.83 13.74
CA VAL A 28 -5.83 -9.45 13.61
C VAL A 28 -6.90 -8.42 13.97
N ARG A 29 -8.14 -8.64 13.56
CA ARG A 29 -9.27 -7.75 13.90
C ARG A 29 -9.60 -7.77 15.39
N LEU A 30 -9.63 -8.94 16.02
CA LEU A 30 -9.86 -9.06 17.46
C LEU A 30 -8.82 -8.28 18.26
N GLY A 31 -7.53 -8.42 17.92
CA GLY A 31 -6.46 -7.70 18.63
C GLY A 31 -6.46 -6.16 18.39
N ALA A 32 -7.08 -5.68 17.32
CA ALA A 32 -7.28 -4.25 17.08
C ALA A 32 -8.46 -3.64 17.86
N VAL A 33 -9.31 -4.48 18.46
CA VAL A 33 -10.46 -4.05 19.28
C VAL A 33 -10.14 -4.18 20.78
N ILE A 34 -9.28 -5.12 21.18
CA ILE A 34 -8.90 -5.30 22.58
C ILE A 34 -8.12 -4.09 23.08
N THR A 35 -8.71 -3.31 23.97
CA THR A 35 -8.11 -2.09 24.54
C THR A 35 -7.00 -2.39 25.54
N LEU A 36 -6.05 -1.46 25.67
CA LEU A 36 -4.99 -1.53 26.66
C LEU A 36 -5.56 -1.39 28.07
N PRO A 37 -5.09 -2.19 29.03
CA PRO A 37 -5.54 -2.08 30.42
C PRO A 37 -5.14 -0.72 31.01
N GLY A 38 -6.11 -0.04 31.65
CA GLY A 38 -5.90 1.25 32.29
C GLY A 38 -6.12 2.49 31.42
N VAL A 39 -6.53 2.34 30.15
CA VAL A 39 -6.90 3.44 29.27
C VAL A 39 -8.42 3.51 29.12
N ASP A 40 -9.01 4.70 29.27
CA ASP A 40 -10.41 4.91 28.95
C ASP A 40 -10.57 5.18 27.44
N ALA A 41 -10.97 4.14 26.72
CA ALA A 41 -11.15 4.19 25.27
C ALA A 41 -12.28 5.17 24.85
N ASN A 42 -13.29 5.42 25.70
CA ASN A 42 -14.39 6.32 25.36
C ASN A 42 -13.91 7.76 25.23
N VAL A 43 -12.99 8.20 26.09
CA VAL A 43 -12.40 9.55 26.03
C VAL A 43 -11.66 9.75 24.70
N LEU A 44 -10.95 8.74 24.23
CA LEU A 44 -10.23 8.79 22.95
C LEU A 44 -11.17 8.79 21.75
N THR A 45 -12.20 7.95 21.75
CA THR A 45 -13.17 7.90 20.65
C THR A 45 -13.93 9.22 20.53
N ASP A 46 -14.41 9.76 21.64
CA ASP A 46 -15.12 11.06 21.69
C ASP A 46 -14.23 12.19 21.13
N TRP A 47 -12.96 12.19 21.47
CA TRP A 47 -12.00 13.17 20.94
C TRP A 47 -11.76 12.99 19.43
N TYR A 48 -11.54 11.77 18.95
CA TYR A 48 -11.38 11.50 17.51
C TYR A 48 -12.59 12.00 16.72
N ASP A 49 -13.78 11.80 17.25
CA ASP A 49 -15.03 12.25 16.62
C ASP A 49 -15.13 13.78 16.62
N GLN A 50 -14.72 14.46 17.69
CA GLN A 50 -14.65 15.92 17.76
C GLN A 50 -13.62 16.49 16.78
N VAL A 51 -12.41 15.95 16.69
CA VAL A 51 -11.38 16.41 15.74
C VAL A 51 -11.83 16.21 14.28
N GLN A 52 -12.60 15.15 14.01
CA GLN A 52 -13.17 14.94 12.69
C GLN A 52 -14.27 15.92 12.33
N GLN A 53 -15.04 16.38 13.31
CA GLN A 53 -16.13 17.35 13.11
C GLN A 53 -15.62 18.81 13.02
N GLN A 54 -14.55 19.15 13.72
CA GLN A 54 -13.92 20.50 13.73
C GLN A 54 -12.96 20.76 12.56
N SER A 55 -13.14 20.11 11.43
CA SER A 55 -12.18 20.00 10.30
C SER A 55 -11.81 21.34 9.60
N ASN A 56 -12.28 22.51 10.03
CA ASN A 56 -12.01 23.76 9.33
C ASN A 56 -10.68 24.44 9.71
N ASP A 57 -10.20 24.32 10.95
CA ASP A 57 -8.98 25.01 11.40
C ASP A 57 -7.73 24.11 11.50
N SER A 58 -7.91 22.79 11.57
CA SER A 58 -6.81 21.83 11.79
C SER A 58 -6.66 20.78 10.68
N LYS A 59 -6.85 21.19 9.42
CA LYS A 59 -6.83 20.27 8.24
C LYS A 59 -5.62 19.33 8.17
N GLY A 60 -4.47 19.76 8.65
CA GLY A 60 -3.25 18.97 8.56
C GLY A 60 -3.12 17.91 9.64
N LEU A 61 -3.51 18.22 10.87
CA LEU A 61 -3.48 17.29 11.99
C LEU A 61 -4.49 16.16 11.78
N SER A 62 -5.71 16.49 11.32
CA SER A 62 -6.76 15.52 11.02
C SER A 62 -6.35 14.55 9.89
N THR A 63 -5.63 15.05 8.88
CA THR A 63 -5.13 14.19 7.77
C THR A 63 -4.06 13.21 8.25
N MET A 64 -3.14 13.65 9.11
CA MET A 64 -2.09 12.79 9.66
C MET A 64 -2.67 11.72 10.59
N LEU A 65 -3.57 12.09 11.48
CA LEU A 65 -4.27 11.15 12.35
C LEU A 65 -5.10 10.14 11.55
N ALA A 66 -5.78 10.59 10.50
CA ALA A 66 -6.51 9.72 9.58
C ALA A 66 -5.58 8.68 8.91
N LEU A 67 -4.39 9.10 8.44
CA LEU A 67 -3.39 8.19 7.88
C LEU A 67 -2.96 7.13 8.88
N VAL A 68 -2.53 7.55 10.09
CA VAL A 68 -2.09 6.61 11.12
C VAL A 68 -3.20 5.66 11.51
N ASN A 69 -4.42 6.15 11.65
CA ASN A 69 -5.59 5.34 11.99
C ASN A 69 -5.93 4.32 10.90
N VAL A 70 -5.85 4.69 9.63
CA VAL A 70 -6.06 3.77 8.49
C VAL A 70 -5.00 2.65 8.49
N PHE A 71 -3.71 2.96 8.73
CA PHE A 71 -2.66 1.94 8.75
C PHE A 71 -2.70 1.06 10.01
N SER A 72 -3.09 1.59 11.17
CA SER A 72 -3.28 0.81 12.40
C SER A 72 -4.61 0.04 12.40
N GLY A 73 -5.52 0.34 11.45
CA GLY A 73 -6.83 -0.28 11.36
C GLY A 73 -7.76 0.03 12.54
N GLY A 74 -7.71 1.28 13.03
CA GLY A 74 -8.48 1.71 14.20
C GLY A 74 -7.80 1.40 15.54
N GLY A 75 -6.67 0.68 15.53
CA GLY A 75 -5.99 0.26 16.76
C GLY A 75 -5.48 1.43 17.61
N LEU A 76 -5.06 2.53 16.99
CA LEU A 76 -4.63 3.72 17.72
C LEU A 76 -5.81 4.45 18.36
N GLN A 77 -6.92 4.61 17.62
CA GLN A 77 -8.15 5.23 18.10
C GLN A 77 -8.72 4.51 19.32
N ASN A 78 -8.68 3.18 19.30
CA ASN A 78 -9.18 2.35 20.40
C ASN A 78 -8.12 2.13 21.50
N SER A 79 -6.92 2.70 21.39
CA SER A 79 -5.76 2.34 22.22
C SER A 79 -5.64 0.84 22.42
N ALA A 80 -5.70 0.09 21.31
CA ALA A 80 -5.76 -1.36 21.33
C ALA A 80 -4.37 -2.01 21.47
N LEU A 81 -4.37 -3.32 21.69
CA LEU A 81 -3.18 -4.16 21.71
C LEU A 81 -2.27 -3.94 20.48
N PHE A 82 -2.91 -3.72 19.31
CA PHE A 82 -2.22 -3.46 18.04
C PHE A 82 -2.19 -1.97 17.68
N ALA A 83 -2.09 -1.06 18.66
CA ALA A 83 -2.11 0.38 18.44
C ALA A 83 -1.01 0.87 17.46
N LEU A 84 0.20 0.32 17.51
CA LEU A 84 1.26 0.62 16.54
C LEU A 84 1.06 -0.09 15.19
N GLY A 85 0.18 -1.09 15.12
CA GLY A 85 -0.02 -1.89 13.93
C GLY A 85 1.26 -2.55 13.43
N ILE A 86 1.42 -2.64 12.11
CA ILE A 86 2.60 -3.22 11.45
C ILE A 86 3.63 -2.16 11.05
N MET A 87 3.40 -0.87 11.36
CA MET A 87 4.26 0.24 10.96
C MET A 87 5.73 0.10 11.43
N PRO A 88 6.04 -0.31 12.69
CA PRO A 88 7.42 -0.51 13.12
C PRO A 88 8.18 -1.54 12.27
N TYR A 89 7.50 -2.63 11.89
CA TYR A 89 8.09 -3.65 11.03
C TYR A 89 8.35 -3.13 9.61
N ILE A 90 7.43 -2.36 9.04
CA ILE A 90 7.62 -1.73 7.73
C ILE A 90 8.84 -0.80 7.79
N SER A 91 8.93 0.07 8.81
CA SER A 91 10.05 0.98 8.99
C SER A 91 11.38 0.25 9.14
N ALA A 92 11.43 -0.81 9.94
CA ALA A 92 12.61 -1.66 10.11
C ALA A 92 13.03 -2.33 8.79
N SER A 93 12.07 -2.88 8.06
CA SER A 93 12.30 -3.52 6.77
C SER A 93 12.88 -2.54 5.74
N ILE A 94 12.35 -1.31 5.70
CA ILE A 94 12.87 -0.22 4.87
C ILE A 94 14.31 0.10 5.25
N MET A 95 14.60 0.33 6.54
CA MET A 95 15.93 0.67 7.02
C MET A 95 16.95 -0.42 6.68
N ILE A 96 16.62 -1.69 6.89
CA ILE A 96 17.52 -2.80 6.54
C ILE A 96 17.72 -2.91 5.03
N GLN A 97 16.68 -2.70 4.22
CA GLN A 97 16.82 -2.72 2.76
C GLN A 97 17.70 -1.57 2.25
N LEU A 98 17.55 -0.36 2.80
CA LEU A 98 18.44 0.76 2.52
C LEU A 98 19.88 0.45 2.93
N LEU A 99 20.08 -0.11 4.13
CA LEU A 99 21.40 -0.49 4.61
C LEU A 99 22.04 -1.58 3.73
N THR A 100 21.27 -2.56 3.24
CA THR A 100 21.80 -3.58 2.31
C THR A 100 22.24 -3.01 0.96
N ALA A 101 21.66 -1.89 0.53
CA ALA A 101 22.06 -1.21 -0.70
C ALA A 101 23.31 -0.32 -0.50
N VAL A 102 23.42 0.33 0.66
CA VAL A 102 24.50 1.28 0.96
C VAL A 102 25.74 0.57 1.53
N VAL A 103 25.55 -0.44 2.39
CA VAL A 103 26.65 -1.15 3.06
C VAL A 103 27.04 -2.40 2.27
N PRO A 104 28.25 -2.43 1.65
CA PRO A 104 28.68 -3.55 0.80
C PRO A 104 28.72 -4.90 1.54
N ALA A 105 29.02 -4.90 2.85
CA ALA A 105 29.04 -6.09 3.68
C ALA A 105 27.66 -6.76 3.78
N LEU A 106 26.60 -5.98 3.99
CA LEU A 106 25.21 -6.47 4.03
C LEU A 106 24.73 -6.87 2.64
N GLY A 107 25.17 -6.15 1.60
CA GLY A 107 24.89 -6.51 0.20
C GLY A 107 25.49 -7.86 -0.22
N LYS A 108 26.71 -8.18 0.25
CA LYS A 108 27.34 -9.51 0.06
C LYS A 108 26.58 -10.57 0.85
N LEU A 109 26.27 -10.30 2.12
CA LEU A 109 25.51 -11.21 2.97
C LEU A 109 24.16 -11.62 2.34
N LYS A 110 23.47 -10.69 1.67
CA LYS A 110 22.19 -10.96 0.98
C LYS A 110 22.32 -12.00 -0.15
N ARG A 111 23.52 -12.10 -0.77
CA ARG A 111 23.80 -13.00 -1.90
C ARG A 111 24.33 -14.37 -1.46
N GLU A 112 24.74 -14.52 -0.21
CA GLU A 112 25.21 -15.78 0.36
C GLU A 112 24.04 -16.73 0.65
N GLU A 113 24.30 -18.03 0.61
CA GLU A 113 23.32 -19.04 1.04
C GLU A 113 22.94 -18.83 2.50
N GLY A 114 21.65 -18.74 2.80
CA GLY A 114 21.13 -18.41 4.14
C GLY A 114 21.21 -16.93 4.51
N GLY A 115 21.77 -16.04 3.68
CA GLY A 115 21.88 -14.61 3.94
C GLY A 115 20.53 -13.91 4.07
N GLN A 116 19.52 -14.35 3.32
CA GLN A 116 18.17 -13.84 3.41
C GLN A 116 17.55 -14.07 4.80
N GLN A 117 17.84 -15.22 5.44
CA GLN A 117 17.37 -15.53 6.79
C GLN A 117 18.02 -14.59 7.82
N LYS A 118 19.35 -14.32 7.68
CA LYS A 118 20.06 -13.38 8.56
C LYS A 118 19.52 -11.95 8.42
N ILE A 119 19.24 -11.52 7.20
CA ILE A 119 18.62 -10.19 6.97
C ILE A 119 17.23 -10.10 7.59
N SER A 120 16.43 -11.16 7.47
CA SER A 120 15.12 -11.23 8.14
C SER A 120 15.26 -11.16 9.67
N MET A 121 16.26 -11.84 10.24
CA MET A 121 16.54 -11.76 11.67
C MET A 121 16.94 -10.34 12.11
N TYR A 122 17.79 -9.64 11.36
CA TYR A 122 18.14 -8.24 11.64
C TYR A 122 16.92 -7.32 11.55
N THR A 123 16.04 -7.55 10.57
CA THR A 123 14.78 -6.81 10.44
C THR A 123 13.90 -6.99 11.68
N ARG A 124 13.75 -8.24 12.18
CA ARG A 124 12.96 -8.55 13.38
C ARG A 124 13.57 -7.90 14.64
N LEU A 125 14.90 -7.94 14.78
CA LEU A 125 15.58 -7.30 15.90
C LEU A 125 15.41 -5.78 15.88
N LEU A 126 15.58 -5.15 14.71
CA LEU A 126 15.36 -3.72 14.55
C LEU A 126 13.90 -3.34 14.81
N THR A 127 12.94 -4.18 14.38
CA THR A 127 11.53 -4.02 14.70
C THR A 127 11.28 -3.98 16.19
N LEU A 128 11.88 -4.90 16.95
CA LEU A 128 11.77 -4.93 18.41
C LEU A 128 12.25 -3.63 19.04
N ILE A 129 13.42 -3.12 18.62
CA ILE A 129 13.99 -1.87 19.13
C ILE A 129 13.06 -0.69 18.82
N LEU A 130 12.55 -0.62 17.58
CA LEU A 130 11.62 0.42 17.19
C LEU A 130 10.28 0.33 17.95
N CYS A 131 9.77 -0.87 18.21
CA CYS A 131 8.54 -1.08 18.99
C CYS A 131 8.71 -0.61 20.44
N LEU A 132 9.84 -0.92 21.07
CA LEU A 132 10.14 -0.45 22.44
C LEU A 132 10.20 1.07 22.51
N PHE A 133 10.88 1.70 21.55
CA PHE A 133 10.98 3.16 21.48
C PHE A 133 9.64 3.83 21.20
N GLN A 134 8.91 3.39 20.16
CA GLN A 134 7.61 3.96 19.78
C GLN A 134 6.54 3.65 20.84
N GLY A 135 6.57 2.45 21.44
CA GLY A 135 5.68 2.06 22.52
C GLY A 135 5.88 2.91 23.76
N TRP A 136 7.14 3.21 24.12
CA TRP A 136 7.46 4.11 25.23
C TRP A 136 6.97 5.54 24.92
N MET A 137 7.19 6.01 23.70
CA MET A 137 6.74 7.34 23.28
C MET A 137 5.21 7.44 23.33
N LEU A 138 4.50 6.40 22.87
CA LEU A 138 3.04 6.34 22.92
C LEU A 138 2.54 6.26 24.38
N ALA A 139 3.11 5.39 25.22
CA ALA A 139 2.71 5.26 26.61
C ALA A 139 2.89 6.58 27.38
N LYS A 140 4.03 7.27 27.16
CA LYS A 140 4.26 8.59 27.74
C LYS A 140 3.27 9.65 27.24
N SER A 141 2.92 9.63 25.97
CA SER A 141 1.95 10.57 25.43
C SER A 141 0.52 10.35 25.93
N LEU A 142 0.17 9.12 26.30
CA LEU A 142 -1.12 8.81 26.93
C LEU A 142 -1.18 9.30 28.39
N VAL A 143 -0.06 9.26 29.12
CA VAL A 143 0.03 9.74 30.51
C VAL A 143 0.09 11.26 30.58
N THR A 144 0.81 11.90 29.66
CA THR A 144 0.98 13.37 29.60
C THR A 144 0.54 13.90 28.26
N PRO A 145 -0.77 13.94 27.97
CA PRO A 145 -1.28 14.37 26.65
C PRO A 145 -0.95 15.84 26.34
N GLU A 146 -0.78 16.69 27.35
CA GLU A 146 -0.40 18.10 27.19
C GLU A 146 0.99 18.29 26.54
N ALA A 147 1.91 17.37 26.78
CA ALA A 147 3.27 17.41 26.24
C ALA A 147 3.33 16.97 24.76
N ASN A 148 2.29 16.34 24.25
CA ASN A 148 2.23 15.90 22.87
C ASN A 148 1.38 16.84 22.03
N PRO A 149 1.93 17.50 20.99
CA PRO A 149 1.17 18.40 20.12
C PRO A 149 -0.08 17.76 19.50
N PHE A 150 -0.09 16.42 19.37
CA PHE A 150 -1.20 15.66 18.78
C PHE A 150 -2.32 15.34 19.78
N LEU A 151 -2.03 15.31 21.07
CA LEU A 151 -2.99 14.95 22.12
C LEU A 151 -3.33 16.13 23.06
N ARG A 152 -2.69 17.29 22.86
CA ARG A 152 -2.85 18.48 23.68
C ARG A 152 -4.30 18.97 23.74
N ASP A 153 -5.00 18.89 22.60
CA ASP A 153 -6.38 19.35 22.51
C ASP A 153 -7.35 18.43 23.27
N ILE A 154 -6.98 17.15 23.49
CA ILE A 154 -7.72 16.21 24.35
C ILE A 154 -7.69 16.68 25.79
N ALA A 155 -6.50 17.06 26.28
CA ALA A 155 -6.31 17.48 27.66
C ALA A 155 -7.08 18.77 27.98
N GLN A 156 -7.30 19.64 26.99
CA GLN A 156 -8.03 20.90 27.17
C GLN A 156 -9.56 20.75 27.03
N GLY A 157 -10.04 19.71 26.34
CA GLY A 157 -11.47 19.51 26.04
C GLY A 157 -12.18 18.47 26.91
N SER A 158 -11.46 17.57 27.60
CA SER A 158 -12.05 16.51 28.39
C SER A 158 -11.91 16.76 29.90
N THR A 159 -13.01 16.64 30.62
CA THR A 159 -13.05 16.68 32.10
C THR A 159 -12.60 15.36 32.73
N ARG A 160 -12.33 14.33 31.92
CA ARG A 160 -11.89 12.99 32.37
C ARG A 160 -10.43 12.76 32.00
N GLU A 161 -9.66 12.23 32.95
CA GLU A 161 -8.30 11.78 32.70
C GLU A 161 -8.28 10.55 31.78
N LEU A 162 -7.44 10.59 30.76
CA LEU A 162 -7.28 9.49 29.81
C LEU A 162 -6.73 8.22 30.49
N VAL A 163 -5.86 8.40 31.49
CA VAL A 163 -5.22 7.34 32.28
C VAL A 163 -5.34 7.70 33.75
N PRO A 164 -6.34 7.16 34.48
CA PRO A 164 -6.54 7.49 35.90
C PRO A 164 -5.34 7.14 36.80
N ASN A 165 -4.58 6.09 36.46
CA ASN A 165 -3.41 5.60 37.18
C ASN A 165 -2.14 5.66 36.33
N GLY A 166 -1.72 6.86 35.89
CA GLY A 166 -0.57 7.11 35.01
C GLY A 166 0.82 6.92 35.63
N GLY A 167 0.99 5.93 36.51
CA GLY A 167 2.29 5.63 37.13
C GLY A 167 3.30 4.94 36.21
N GLY A 168 4.58 4.84 36.69
CA GLY A 168 5.65 4.16 35.94
C GLY A 168 5.32 2.70 35.58
N TRP A 169 4.50 2.03 36.39
CA TRP A 169 4.00 0.68 36.09
C TRP A 169 3.10 0.63 34.88
N PHE A 170 2.24 1.63 34.68
CA PHE A 170 1.41 1.73 33.48
C PHE A 170 2.28 1.88 32.21
N ILE A 171 3.30 2.75 32.27
CA ILE A 171 4.20 2.94 31.11
C ILE A 171 4.89 1.63 30.76
N LEU A 172 5.45 0.94 31.76
CA LEU A 172 6.17 -0.33 31.53
C LEU A 172 5.24 -1.41 30.94
N SER A 173 4.07 -1.62 31.55
CA SER A 173 3.11 -2.61 31.09
C SER A 173 2.60 -2.30 29.68
N THR A 174 2.30 -1.06 29.37
CA THR A 174 1.85 -0.61 28.03
C THR A 174 2.92 -0.85 26.98
N VAL A 175 4.19 -0.51 27.26
CA VAL A 175 5.30 -0.76 26.33
C VAL A 175 5.45 -2.25 26.02
N ILE A 176 5.41 -3.10 27.05
CA ILE A 176 5.52 -4.55 26.87
C ILE A 176 4.35 -5.09 26.06
N ILE A 177 3.12 -4.69 26.38
CA ILE A 177 1.91 -5.16 25.71
C ILE A 177 1.90 -4.75 24.23
N ILE A 178 2.19 -3.49 23.92
CA ILE A 178 2.19 -3.00 22.52
C ILE A 178 3.33 -3.66 21.72
N THR A 179 4.52 -3.82 22.33
CA THR A 179 5.64 -4.49 21.68
C THR A 179 5.31 -5.96 21.38
N ALA A 180 4.75 -6.67 22.36
CA ALA A 180 4.28 -8.04 22.19
C ALA A 180 3.19 -8.13 21.08
N GLY A 181 2.26 -7.18 21.06
CA GLY A 181 1.23 -7.08 20.03
C GLY A 181 1.78 -6.92 18.62
N THR A 182 2.74 -6.00 18.43
CA THR A 182 3.37 -5.79 17.11
C THR A 182 4.20 -6.99 16.67
N MET A 183 4.96 -7.61 17.59
CA MET A 183 5.71 -8.84 17.30
C MET A 183 4.79 -10.01 16.92
N PHE A 184 3.64 -10.11 17.58
CA PHE A 184 2.62 -11.09 17.26
C PHE A 184 1.98 -10.84 15.88
N LEU A 185 1.67 -9.57 15.54
CA LEU A 185 1.21 -9.19 14.20
C LEU A 185 2.23 -9.56 13.10
N MET A 186 3.51 -9.30 13.35
CA MET A 186 4.57 -9.68 12.42
C MET A 186 4.60 -11.20 12.23
N TRP A 187 4.53 -11.98 13.31
CA TRP A 187 4.47 -13.44 13.24
C TRP A 187 3.24 -13.94 12.47
N LEU A 188 2.07 -13.33 12.70
CA LEU A 188 0.86 -13.63 11.93
C LEU A 188 1.04 -13.34 10.44
N GLY A 189 1.70 -12.24 10.08
CA GLY A 189 2.06 -11.89 8.71
C GLY A 189 2.97 -12.95 8.06
N ASP A 190 3.98 -13.42 8.79
CA ASP A 190 4.85 -14.50 8.33
C ASP A 190 4.04 -15.81 8.11
N GLN A 191 3.14 -16.16 9.01
CA GLN A 191 2.27 -17.34 8.87
C GLN A 191 1.34 -17.27 7.66
N ILE A 192 0.77 -16.08 7.35
CA ILE A 192 -0.01 -15.90 6.12
C ILE A 192 0.87 -16.12 4.89
N THR A 193 2.09 -15.59 4.89
CA THR A 193 3.02 -15.71 3.75
C THR A 193 3.42 -17.17 3.51
N GLU A 194 3.64 -17.96 4.56
CA GLU A 194 4.07 -19.36 4.46
C GLU A 194 2.91 -20.31 4.15
N ARG A 195 1.78 -20.18 4.82
CA ARG A 195 0.65 -21.14 4.80
C ARG A 195 -0.61 -20.62 4.13
N GLY A 196 -0.71 -19.30 3.94
CA GLY A 196 -1.86 -18.63 3.35
C GLY A 196 -1.72 -18.37 1.86
N ILE A 197 -2.35 -17.28 1.41
CA ILE A 197 -2.27 -16.75 0.04
C ILE A 197 -1.77 -15.31 0.11
N GLY A 198 -0.83 -14.95 -0.74
CA GLY A 198 -0.29 -13.60 -0.84
C GLY A 198 0.81 -13.30 0.17
N ASN A 199 1.25 -12.04 0.17
CA ASN A 199 2.18 -11.53 1.17
C ASN A 199 1.39 -11.13 2.42
N GLY A 200 1.67 -11.77 3.56
CA GLY A 200 0.89 -11.58 4.78
C GLY A 200 0.91 -10.15 5.31
N VAL A 201 2.06 -9.47 5.25
CA VAL A 201 2.18 -8.06 5.66
C VAL A 201 1.27 -7.17 4.81
N SER A 202 1.29 -7.37 3.50
CA SER A 202 0.45 -6.62 2.56
C SER A 202 -1.05 -6.88 2.80
N ILE A 203 -1.41 -8.12 3.12
CA ILE A 203 -2.79 -8.48 3.45
C ILE A 203 -3.24 -7.80 4.75
N ILE A 204 -2.42 -7.81 5.80
CA ILE A 204 -2.74 -7.15 7.07
C ILE A 204 -2.96 -5.65 6.84
N ILE A 205 -2.09 -4.98 6.07
CA ILE A 205 -2.26 -3.57 5.71
C ILE A 205 -3.58 -3.36 4.97
N THR A 206 -3.88 -4.20 3.97
CA THR A 206 -5.11 -4.10 3.18
C THR A 206 -6.36 -4.28 4.05
N VAL A 207 -6.35 -5.23 4.98
CA VAL A 207 -7.44 -5.46 5.93
C VAL A 207 -7.64 -4.25 6.85
N ASN A 208 -6.53 -3.64 7.30
CA ASN A 208 -6.60 -2.42 8.11
C ASN A 208 -7.21 -1.26 7.32
N ILE A 209 -6.84 -1.12 6.06
CA ILE A 209 -7.41 -0.11 5.16
C ILE A 209 -8.91 -0.37 4.95
N ILE A 210 -9.32 -1.60 4.62
CA ILE A 210 -10.73 -1.96 4.39
C ILE A 210 -11.60 -1.71 5.63
N TYR A 211 -11.06 -1.90 6.83
CA TYR A 211 -11.78 -1.64 8.07
C TYR A 211 -12.21 -0.17 8.22
N ALA A 212 -11.43 0.77 7.74
CA ALA A 212 -11.79 2.19 7.79
C ALA A 212 -12.86 2.58 6.74
N LEU A 213 -13.14 1.71 5.75
CA LEU A 213 -14.07 1.99 4.65
C LEU A 213 -15.52 2.26 5.13
N PRO A 214 -16.14 1.47 6.02
CA PRO A 214 -17.50 1.75 6.49
C PRO A 214 -17.61 3.14 7.14
N GLY A 215 -16.64 3.51 7.99
CA GLY A 215 -16.58 4.83 8.62
C GLY A 215 -16.44 5.96 7.59
N ALA A 216 -15.60 5.76 6.57
CA ALA A 216 -15.45 6.70 5.46
C ALA A 216 -16.75 6.88 4.68
N LEU A 217 -17.49 5.80 4.40
CA LEU A 217 -18.78 5.86 3.70
C LEU A 217 -19.85 6.59 4.54
N ILE A 218 -19.92 6.33 5.84
CA ILE A 218 -20.84 7.03 6.75
C ILE A 218 -20.54 8.53 6.78
N GLN A 219 -19.26 8.92 6.84
CA GLN A 219 -18.87 10.33 6.78
C GLN A 219 -19.27 11.00 5.46
N VAL A 220 -19.05 10.33 4.33
CA VAL A 220 -19.49 10.82 3.02
C VAL A 220 -21.01 10.96 2.98
N TRP A 221 -21.74 9.97 3.48
CA TRP A 221 -23.19 10.03 3.57
C TRP A 221 -23.68 11.23 4.40
N ASN A 222 -23.12 11.41 5.58
CA ASN A 222 -23.47 12.53 6.46
C ASN A 222 -23.14 13.89 5.83
N THR A 223 -22.00 14.00 5.14
CA THR A 223 -21.56 15.26 4.52
C THR A 223 -22.39 15.62 3.28
N TYR A 224 -22.74 14.64 2.44
CA TYR A 224 -23.32 14.93 1.12
C TYR A 224 -24.83 14.63 1.04
N VAL A 225 -25.36 13.72 1.86
CA VAL A 225 -26.76 13.31 1.79
C VAL A 225 -27.56 13.94 2.93
N SER A 226 -27.11 13.84 4.18
CA SER A 226 -27.82 14.41 5.32
C SER A 226 -27.86 15.94 5.28
N SER A 227 -26.82 16.58 4.74
CA SER A 227 -26.72 18.03 4.54
C SER A 227 -27.35 18.51 3.23
N ALA A 228 -27.74 17.60 2.32
CA ALA A 228 -28.25 17.92 0.98
C ALA A 228 -29.59 18.68 1.01
N ALA A 229 -30.35 18.59 2.12
CA ALA A 229 -31.58 19.39 2.31
C ALA A 229 -31.30 20.92 2.32
N ALA A 230 -30.06 21.32 2.62
CA ALA A 230 -29.64 22.73 2.66
C ALA A 230 -29.02 23.21 1.33
N ASN A 231 -28.39 22.30 0.53
CA ASN A 231 -27.68 22.66 -0.70
C ASN A 231 -27.80 21.56 -1.77
N PRO A 232 -28.54 21.77 -2.88
CA PRO A 232 -28.70 20.78 -3.96
C PRO A 232 -27.39 20.45 -4.70
N LEU A 233 -26.37 21.33 -4.61
CA LEU A 233 -25.03 21.10 -5.15
C LEU A 233 -24.29 19.93 -4.50
N GLN A 234 -24.59 19.61 -3.25
CA GLN A 234 -23.92 18.52 -2.53
C GLN A 234 -24.28 17.14 -3.10
N SER A 235 -25.52 16.96 -3.55
CA SER A 235 -25.94 15.72 -4.22
C SER A 235 -25.18 15.48 -5.52
N PHE A 236 -24.91 16.56 -6.27
CA PHE A 236 -24.13 16.49 -7.51
C PHE A 236 -22.65 16.18 -7.22
N GLN A 237 -22.07 16.75 -6.17
CA GLN A 237 -20.71 16.44 -5.73
C GLN A 237 -20.55 14.96 -5.34
N LEU A 238 -21.59 14.35 -4.75
CA LEU A 238 -21.58 12.91 -4.46
C LEU A 238 -21.47 12.05 -5.72
N VAL A 239 -22.26 12.38 -6.75
CA VAL A 239 -22.21 11.67 -8.04
C VAL A 239 -20.83 11.83 -8.69
N ALA A 240 -20.29 13.05 -8.67
CA ALA A 240 -18.95 13.35 -9.17
C ALA A 240 -17.87 12.56 -8.41
N LEU A 241 -17.98 12.46 -7.07
CA LEU A 241 -17.07 11.70 -6.23
C LEU A 241 -17.09 10.20 -6.55
N ILE A 242 -18.28 9.62 -6.74
CA ILE A 242 -18.42 8.20 -7.12
C ILE A 242 -17.82 7.95 -8.51
N ALA A 243 -18.12 8.82 -9.49
CA ALA A 243 -17.53 8.71 -10.83
C ALA A 243 -16.00 8.82 -10.79
N PHE A 244 -15.49 9.75 -9.97
CA PHE A 244 -14.06 9.93 -9.74
C PHE A 244 -13.41 8.68 -9.11
N LEU A 245 -14.05 8.05 -8.13
CA LEU A 245 -13.58 6.79 -7.54
C LEU A 245 -13.40 5.71 -8.61
N PHE A 246 -14.41 5.49 -9.45
CA PHE A 246 -14.31 4.51 -10.53
C PHE A 246 -13.20 4.85 -11.52
N PHE A 247 -13.02 6.13 -11.84
CA PHE A 247 -11.94 6.60 -12.70
C PHE A 247 -10.56 6.28 -12.10
N VAL A 248 -10.35 6.62 -10.81
CA VAL A 248 -9.08 6.37 -10.11
C VAL A 248 -8.80 4.88 -10.00
N VAL A 249 -9.80 4.06 -9.63
CA VAL A 249 -9.66 2.59 -9.58
C VAL A 249 -9.25 2.04 -10.95
N ALA A 250 -9.92 2.46 -12.02
CA ALA A 250 -9.60 2.01 -13.36
C ALA A 250 -8.19 2.43 -13.79
N ALA A 251 -7.77 3.67 -13.48
CA ALA A 251 -6.43 4.17 -13.76
C ALA A 251 -5.37 3.37 -12.99
N VAL A 252 -5.60 3.09 -11.69
CA VAL A 252 -4.70 2.27 -10.86
C VAL A 252 -4.55 0.87 -11.42
N ILE A 253 -5.66 0.21 -11.79
CA ILE A 253 -5.63 -1.13 -12.39
C ILE A 253 -4.87 -1.10 -13.72
N ALA A 254 -5.17 -0.12 -14.58
CA ALA A 254 -4.54 0.00 -15.90
C ALA A 254 -3.01 0.11 -15.78
N ILE A 255 -2.50 0.98 -14.90
CA ILE A 255 -1.06 1.20 -14.76
C ILE A 255 -0.37 0.07 -13.99
N THR A 256 -1.02 -0.52 -12.99
CA THR A 256 -0.47 -1.67 -12.26
C THR A 256 -0.34 -2.90 -13.17
N GLN A 257 -1.24 -3.05 -14.14
CA GLN A 257 -1.19 -4.14 -15.13
C GLN A 257 -0.38 -3.79 -16.38
N ALA A 258 -0.10 -2.50 -16.60
CA ALA A 258 0.64 -2.05 -17.77
C ALA A 258 2.04 -2.65 -17.81
N GLN A 259 2.38 -3.28 -18.93
CA GLN A 259 3.67 -3.91 -19.15
C GLN A 259 4.16 -3.69 -20.58
N ARG A 260 5.44 -3.42 -20.74
CA ARG A 260 6.11 -3.44 -22.05
C ARG A 260 6.62 -4.84 -22.31
N ARG A 261 6.16 -5.47 -23.39
CA ARG A 261 6.60 -6.81 -23.80
C ARG A 261 7.82 -6.68 -24.71
N VAL A 262 8.98 -7.14 -24.23
CA VAL A 262 10.23 -7.18 -25.01
C VAL A 262 10.33 -8.56 -25.64
N PRO A 263 10.40 -8.69 -26.99
CA PRO A 263 10.53 -9.98 -27.64
C PRO A 263 11.94 -10.56 -27.39
N ILE A 264 12.01 -11.84 -27.05
CA ILE A 264 13.24 -12.60 -26.90
C ILE A 264 13.17 -13.78 -27.87
N ASN A 265 14.16 -13.89 -28.73
CA ASN A 265 14.31 -15.04 -29.62
C ASN A 265 15.38 -15.97 -29.08
N TYR A 266 15.08 -17.27 -29.02
CA TYR A 266 16.04 -18.30 -28.69
C TYR A 266 16.59 -18.93 -29.97
N ALA A 267 17.89 -19.20 -30.02
CA ALA A 267 18.53 -19.87 -31.13
C ALA A 267 17.91 -21.27 -31.31
N LYS A 268 17.67 -21.65 -32.55
CA LYS A 268 17.20 -23.00 -32.90
C LYS A 268 18.25 -24.03 -32.52
N GLN A 269 17.92 -24.93 -31.60
CA GLN A 269 18.79 -26.08 -31.29
C GLN A 269 18.36 -27.27 -32.14
N VAL A 270 19.30 -27.75 -32.97
CA VAL A 270 19.14 -29.00 -33.70
C VAL A 270 19.65 -30.12 -32.79
N ARG A 271 18.75 -30.90 -32.22
CA ARG A 271 19.11 -32.10 -31.44
C ARG A 271 18.53 -33.32 -32.13
N VAL A 272 19.44 -34.23 -32.57
CA VAL A 272 19.11 -35.53 -33.15
C VAL A 272 17.97 -35.46 -34.19
N GLY A 273 18.23 -34.82 -35.36
CA GLY A 273 17.33 -34.90 -36.51
C GLY A 273 15.95 -34.26 -36.40
N LYS A 274 15.59 -33.73 -35.23
CA LYS A 274 14.35 -32.93 -35.01
C LYS A 274 14.70 -31.48 -34.75
N MET A 275 14.24 -30.61 -35.63
CA MET A 275 14.31 -29.15 -35.48
C MET A 275 13.32 -28.71 -34.39
N TYR A 276 13.79 -28.51 -33.18
CA TYR A 276 13.04 -27.78 -32.17
C TYR A 276 13.13 -26.29 -32.50
N GLY A 277 12.05 -25.75 -33.08
CA GLY A 277 12.01 -24.38 -33.59
C GLY A 277 12.10 -23.36 -32.48
N GLY A 278 12.82 -22.27 -32.73
CA GLY A 278 12.93 -21.12 -31.84
C GLY A 278 11.56 -20.60 -31.45
N GLN A 279 11.24 -20.72 -30.18
CA GLN A 279 10.06 -20.06 -29.61
C GLN A 279 10.42 -18.58 -29.35
N SER A 280 9.66 -17.67 -29.93
CA SER A 280 9.73 -16.26 -29.53
C SER A 280 8.95 -16.12 -28.22
N GLN A 281 9.66 -15.84 -27.16
CA GLN A 281 9.08 -15.48 -25.86
C GLN A 281 9.10 -13.97 -25.66
N HIS A 282 8.22 -13.47 -24.81
CA HIS A 282 8.17 -12.06 -24.49
C HIS A 282 8.49 -11.87 -23.01
N MET A 283 9.45 -11.00 -22.71
CA MET A 283 9.77 -10.60 -21.35
C MET A 283 8.87 -9.41 -20.97
N PRO A 284 7.98 -9.56 -19.98
CA PRO A 284 7.12 -8.46 -19.53
C PRO A 284 7.91 -7.54 -18.58
N LEU A 285 8.09 -6.28 -18.96
CA LEU A 285 8.61 -5.22 -18.11
C LEU A 285 7.43 -4.38 -17.60
N LYS A 286 7.13 -4.44 -16.31
CA LYS A 286 6.03 -3.68 -15.71
C LYS A 286 6.36 -2.18 -15.70
N VAL A 287 5.38 -1.31 -15.96
CA VAL A 287 5.52 0.15 -15.87
C VAL A 287 5.73 0.56 -14.42
N ASN A 288 4.91 0.02 -13.52
CA ASN A 288 5.10 0.18 -12.09
C ASN A 288 5.79 -1.07 -11.52
N TYR A 289 7.11 -1.19 -11.73
CA TYR A 289 7.90 -2.30 -11.21
C TYR A 289 8.10 -2.24 -9.70
N ALA A 290 8.21 -1.03 -9.16
CA ALA A 290 8.37 -0.79 -7.74
C ALA A 290 7.08 -1.01 -6.92
N GLY A 291 5.92 -1.13 -7.57
CA GLY A 291 4.63 -1.31 -6.91
C GLY A 291 4.24 -0.10 -6.05
N VAL A 292 3.72 -0.38 -4.86
CA VAL A 292 3.29 0.65 -3.89
C VAL A 292 4.38 1.05 -2.91
N MET A 293 5.52 0.34 -2.90
CA MET A 293 6.60 0.53 -1.93
C MET A 293 7.17 1.96 -1.89
N PRO A 294 7.42 2.66 -3.02
CA PRO A 294 7.96 4.01 -3.00
C PRO A 294 7.10 5.01 -2.22
N ILE A 295 5.78 4.87 -2.29
CA ILE A 295 4.86 5.77 -1.58
C ILE A 295 4.90 5.50 -0.08
N ILE A 296 4.86 4.21 0.32
CA ILE A 296 4.94 3.82 1.73
C ILE A 296 6.25 4.31 2.33
N PHE A 297 7.36 4.19 1.59
CA PHE A 297 8.69 4.64 2.02
C PHE A 297 8.76 6.17 2.13
N ALA A 298 8.26 6.90 1.14
CA ALA A 298 8.22 8.35 1.18
C ALA A 298 7.43 8.86 2.39
N GLN A 299 6.27 8.28 2.66
CA GLN A 299 5.44 8.64 3.82
C GLN A 299 6.13 8.29 5.14
N ALA A 300 6.69 7.08 5.27
CA ALA A 300 7.37 6.65 6.49
C ALA A 300 8.57 7.56 6.81
N ILE A 301 9.38 7.90 5.81
CA ILE A 301 10.57 8.75 6.01
C ILE A 301 10.18 10.20 6.32
N LEU A 302 9.10 10.73 5.77
CA LEU A 302 8.64 12.07 6.10
C LEU A 302 7.98 12.13 7.48
N MET A 303 7.26 11.07 7.85
CA MET A 303 6.57 10.98 9.13
C MET A 303 7.51 10.80 10.32
N PHE A 304 8.59 10.05 10.17
CA PHE A 304 9.50 9.71 11.25
C PHE A 304 10.20 10.95 11.86
N PRO A 305 10.83 11.85 11.07
CA PRO A 305 11.41 13.08 11.61
C PRO A 305 10.35 14.01 12.24
N SER A 306 9.14 14.06 11.69
CA SER A 306 8.07 14.90 12.25
C SER A 306 7.68 14.46 13.65
N GLN A 307 7.59 13.15 13.89
CA GLN A 307 7.30 12.59 15.21
C GLN A 307 8.44 12.87 16.21
N ILE A 308 9.69 12.67 15.78
CA ILE A 308 10.87 12.93 16.65
C ILE A 308 10.97 14.40 17.02
N LEU A 309 10.78 15.32 16.07
CA LEU A 309 10.83 16.76 16.31
C LEU A 309 9.71 17.22 17.24
N GLY A 310 8.49 16.73 17.05
CA GLY A 310 7.36 17.02 17.90
C GLY A 310 7.57 16.56 19.35
N TRP A 311 8.25 15.43 19.53
CA TRP A 311 8.53 14.87 20.83
C TRP A 311 9.78 15.46 21.51
N ALA A 312 10.88 15.62 20.77
CA ALA A 312 12.16 16.07 21.35
C ALA A 312 12.13 17.56 21.74
N LEU A 313 11.37 18.39 21.02
CA LEU A 313 11.34 19.84 21.20
C LEU A 313 9.88 20.37 21.22
N PRO A 314 9.01 19.91 22.17
CA PRO A 314 7.59 20.25 22.16
C PRO A 314 7.31 21.75 22.35
N ASN A 315 8.22 22.48 23.02
CA ASN A 315 8.05 23.90 23.32
C ASN A 315 8.73 24.85 22.31
N SER A 316 9.38 24.30 21.28
CA SER A 316 10.06 25.13 20.25
C SER A 316 9.11 25.43 19.09
N PRO A 317 8.78 26.71 18.84
CA PRO A 317 7.88 27.09 17.74
C PRO A 317 8.43 26.72 16.36
N THR A 318 9.76 26.69 16.20
CA THR A 318 10.40 26.26 14.96
C THR A 318 10.30 24.75 14.76
N ALA A 319 10.49 23.94 15.80
CA ALA A 319 10.34 22.49 15.74
C ALA A 319 8.89 22.09 15.45
N GLN A 320 7.90 22.79 16.03
CA GLN A 320 6.48 22.59 15.75
C GLN A 320 6.14 22.90 14.28
N LYS A 321 6.66 24.00 13.73
CA LYS A 321 6.48 24.34 12.30
C LYS A 321 7.05 23.25 11.39
N TRP A 322 8.26 22.77 11.67
CA TRP A 322 8.87 21.70 10.89
C TRP A 322 8.15 20.33 11.07
N SER A 323 7.70 20.00 12.27
CA SER A 323 6.92 18.78 12.50
C SER A 323 5.58 18.79 11.76
N MET A 324 4.86 19.93 11.77
CA MET A 324 3.65 20.10 10.98
C MET A 324 3.93 20.03 9.47
N LEU A 325 4.99 20.65 9.01
CA LEU A 325 5.36 20.69 7.60
C LEU A 325 5.74 19.31 7.07
N LEU A 326 6.49 18.52 7.82
CA LEU A 326 6.93 17.17 7.46
C LEU A 326 5.82 16.11 7.72
N GLY A 327 4.96 16.34 8.69
CA GLY A 327 3.87 15.42 9.07
C GLY A 327 2.60 15.54 8.22
N GLY A 328 2.58 16.42 7.21
CA GLY A 328 1.39 16.64 6.38
C GLY A 328 0.38 17.62 6.95
N GLY A 329 0.67 18.25 8.10
CA GLY A 329 -0.15 19.29 8.74
C GLY A 329 -0.06 20.65 8.08
N GLY A 330 0.97 20.88 7.26
CA GLY A 330 1.06 22.07 6.44
C GLY A 330 0.40 21.82 5.08
N SER A 331 -0.66 22.51 4.76
CA SER A 331 -1.29 22.55 3.43
C SER A 331 -0.37 23.19 2.36
N GLY A 332 0.94 23.18 2.59
CA GLY A 332 1.91 23.85 1.76
C GLY A 332 2.36 23.06 0.55
N ILE A 333 2.53 23.76 -0.58
CA ILE A 333 3.15 23.24 -1.80
C ILE A 333 4.47 22.49 -1.49
N LEU A 334 5.19 22.91 -0.45
CA LEU A 334 6.47 22.32 -0.04
C LEU A 334 6.35 20.86 0.40
N PHE A 335 5.33 20.51 1.19
CA PHE A 335 5.09 19.13 1.62
C PHE A 335 4.82 18.21 0.43
N TYR A 336 3.96 18.64 -0.49
CA TYR A 336 3.62 17.84 -1.67
C TYR A 336 4.79 17.71 -2.64
N THR A 337 5.58 18.77 -2.80
CA THR A 337 6.80 18.75 -3.60
C THR A 337 7.83 17.79 -3.00
N LEU A 338 8.03 17.84 -1.68
CA LEU A 338 8.95 16.95 -0.97
C LEU A 338 8.49 15.49 -1.05
N THR A 339 7.19 15.25 -0.86
CA THR A 339 6.59 13.92 -1.02
C THR A 339 6.78 13.38 -2.44
N GLY A 340 6.52 14.20 -3.46
CA GLY A 340 6.74 13.82 -4.85
C GLY A 340 8.21 13.50 -5.14
N LEU A 341 9.12 14.33 -4.67
CA LEU A 341 10.56 14.11 -4.83
C LEU A 341 11.01 12.81 -4.15
N MET A 342 10.51 12.52 -2.94
CA MET A 342 10.80 11.28 -2.24
C MET A 342 10.22 10.06 -2.98
N ILE A 343 9.01 10.15 -3.53
CA ILE A 343 8.42 9.06 -4.33
C ILE A 343 9.29 8.80 -5.57
N PHE A 344 9.75 9.83 -6.28
CA PHE A 344 10.68 9.68 -7.39
C PHE A 344 11.97 9.00 -6.97
N PHE A 345 12.62 9.50 -5.92
CA PHE A 345 13.85 8.94 -5.40
C PHE A 345 13.68 7.44 -5.06
N PHE A 346 12.65 7.09 -4.29
CA PHE A 346 12.41 5.69 -3.90
C PHE A 346 11.97 4.82 -5.07
N SER A 347 11.29 5.35 -6.07
CA SER A 347 10.94 4.58 -7.27
C SER A 347 12.19 4.14 -8.03
N TYR A 348 13.14 5.05 -8.26
CA TYR A 348 14.41 4.70 -8.90
C TYR A 348 15.29 3.82 -8.02
N PHE A 349 15.38 4.13 -6.73
CA PHE A 349 16.14 3.33 -5.78
C PHE A 349 15.63 1.88 -5.73
N TRP A 350 14.32 1.69 -5.66
CA TRP A 350 13.70 0.37 -5.61
C TRP A 350 13.94 -0.43 -6.88
N VAL A 351 13.77 0.20 -8.03
CA VAL A 351 14.03 -0.45 -9.32
C VAL A 351 15.50 -0.81 -9.46
N ALA A 352 16.43 0.06 -9.09
CA ALA A 352 17.87 -0.22 -9.13
C ALA A 352 18.27 -1.40 -8.21
N THR A 353 17.55 -1.60 -7.10
CA THR A 353 17.84 -2.69 -6.15
C THR A 353 17.25 -4.03 -6.58
N MET A 354 16.08 -4.01 -7.24
CA MET A 354 15.34 -5.21 -7.63
C MET A 354 15.63 -5.67 -9.06
N PHE A 355 15.91 -4.73 -9.94
CA PHE A 355 16.18 -5.00 -11.35
C PHE A 355 17.68 -4.94 -11.61
N GLN A 356 18.27 -6.08 -11.97
CA GLN A 356 19.70 -6.20 -12.25
C GLN A 356 19.92 -6.48 -13.75
N PRO A 357 20.02 -5.46 -14.61
CA PRO A 357 20.05 -5.62 -16.07
C PRO A 357 21.26 -6.43 -16.54
N ASN A 358 22.42 -6.32 -15.87
CA ASN A 358 23.62 -7.08 -16.21
C ASN A 358 23.42 -8.58 -16.01
N GLN A 359 22.84 -8.98 -14.89
CA GLN A 359 22.57 -10.38 -14.58
C GLN A 359 21.56 -10.99 -15.55
N ILE A 360 20.48 -10.25 -15.85
CA ILE A 360 19.46 -10.69 -16.81
C ILE A 360 20.06 -10.85 -18.21
N ALA A 361 20.92 -9.92 -18.64
CA ALA A 361 21.58 -10.01 -19.95
C ALA A 361 22.55 -11.17 -20.04
N ASP A 362 23.29 -11.48 -18.97
CA ASP A 362 24.20 -12.63 -18.90
C ASP A 362 23.42 -13.96 -18.89
N ASP A 363 22.31 -14.03 -18.17
CA ASP A 363 21.45 -15.23 -18.14
C ASP A 363 20.79 -15.46 -19.51
N LEU A 364 20.33 -14.42 -20.19
CA LEU A 364 19.84 -14.51 -21.57
C LEU A 364 20.93 -15.04 -22.50
N LYS A 365 22.16 -14.49 -22.41
CA LYS A 365 23.29 -14.90 -23.23
C LYS A 365 23.64 -16.38 -22.98
N LYS A 366 23.70 -16.83 -21.73
CA LYS A 366 23.99 -18.24 -21.36
C LYS A 366 22.93 -19.20 -21.90
N ASN A 367 21.65 -18.77 -21.90
CA ASN A 367 20.54 -19.58 -22.40
C ASN A 367 20.31 -19.46 -23.93
N GLY A 368 21.22 -18.79 -24.66
CA GLY A 368 21.09 -18.59 -26.11
C GLY A 368 19.94 -17.70 -26.54
N GLY A 369 19.41 -16.89 -25.62
CA GLY A 369 18.38 -15.90 -25.88
C GLY A 369 18.97 -14.55 -26.31
N TYR A 370 18.35 -13.88 -27.25
CA TYR A 370 18.73 -12.53 -27.68
C TYR A 370 17.51 -11.68 -27.99
N ILE A 371 17.67 -10.37 -27.83
CA ILE A 371 16.67 -9.36 -28.20
C ILE A 371 16.91 -8.99 -29.67
N PRO A 372 15.91 -9.07 -30.57
CA PRO A 372 16.09 -8.67 -31.95
C PRO A 372 16.59 -7.23 -32.07
N GLY A 373 17.65 -7.04 -32.87
CA GLY A 373 18.26 -5.72 -33.08
C GLY A 373 19.25 -5.27 -32.01
N VAL A 374 19.49 -6.06 -30.95
CA VAL A 374 20.45 -5.74 -29.86
C VAL A 374 21.48 -6.85 -29.73
N ARG A 375 22.77 -6.49 -29.65
CA ARG A 375 23.83 -7.49 -29.44
C ARG A 375 23.74 -8.13 -28.04
N PRO A 376 23.86 -9.47 -27.92
CA PRO A 376 23.87 -10.15 -26.63
C PRO A 376 25.00 -9.66 -25.71
N GLY A 377 24.71 -9.55 -24.42
CA GLY A 377 25.65 -9.12 -23.37
C GLY A 377 25.47 -7.65 -22.98
N LYS A 378 26.55 -6.86 -22.95
CA LYS A 378 26.52 -5.48 -22.42
C LYS A 378 25.50 -4.57 -23.10
N ALA A 379 25.36 -4.64 -24.42
CA ALA A 379 24.37 -3.84 -25.16
C ALA A 379 22.93 -4.21 -24.77
N THR A 380 22.64 -5.49 -24.47
CA THR A 380 21.36 -5.94 -23.95
C THR A 380 21.11 -5.37 -22.56
N ALA A 381 22.11 -5.36 -21.68
CA ALA A 381 21.99 -4.76 -20.34
C ALA A 381 21.69 -3.26 -20.42
N GLU A 382 22.40 -2.52 -21.27
CA GLU A 382 22.16 -1.08 -21.48
C GLU A 382 20.76 -0.79 -22.06
N PHE A 383 20.28 -1.62 -22.98
CA PHE A 383 18.92 -1.50 -23.53
C PHE A 383 17.87 -1.73 -22.46
N LEU A 384 18.04 -2.75 -21.61
CA LEU A 384 17.12 -3.05 -20.52
C LEU A 384 17.12 -1.95 -19.46
N ASP A 385 18.29 -1.46 -19.07
CA ASP A 385 18.43 -0.37 -18.10
C ASP A 385 17.75 0.92 -18.58
N ARG A 386 18.04 1.34 -19.83
CA ARG A 386 17.40 2.51 -20.45
C ARG A 386 15.88 2.36 -20.55
N THR A 387 15.40 1.16 -20.86
CA THR A 387 13.97 0.89 -20.96
C THR A 387 13.31 0.95 -19.59
N MET A 388 13.92 0.33 -18.56
CA MET A 388 13.40 0.37 -17.19
C MET A 388 13.41 1.76 -16.61
N SER A 389 14.47 2.55 -16.81
CA SER A 389 14.52 3.95 -16.37
C SER A 389 13.35 4.78 -16.91
N ARG A 390 13.01 4.63 -18.20
CA ARG A 390 11.87 5.35 -18.79
C ARG A 390 10.53 4.87 -18.24
N LEU A 391 10.36 3.55 -18.02
CA LEU A 391 9.15 3.01 -17.42
C LEU A 391 9.00 3.46 -15.96
N THR A 392 10.09 3.46 -15.20
CA THR A 392 10.13 3.94 -13.81
C THR A 392 9.74 5.41 -13.71
N PHE A 393 10.21 6.26 -14.65
CA PHE A 393 9.82 7.66 -14.70
C PHE A 393 8.31 7.83 -14.85
N ALA A 394 7.69 7.12 -15.81
CA ALA A 394 6.25 7.16 -16.01
C ALA A 394 5.48 6.64 -14.79
N GLY A 395 5.96 5.54 -14.18
CA GLY A 395 5.39 4.98 -12.95
C GLY A 395 5.49 5.94 -11.77
N ALA A 396 6.64 6.63 -11.59
CA ALA A 396 6.85 7.59 -10.51
C ALA A 396 5.94 8.82 -10.63
N ILE A 397 5.74 9.36 -11.85
CA ILE A 397 4.77 10.43 -12.09
C ILE A 397 3.38 10.02 -11.65
N PHE A 398 2.94 8.83 -12.07
CA PHE A 398 1.63 8.33 -11.73
C PHE A 398 1.45 8.14 -10.20
N LEU A 399 2.46 7.56 -9.53
CA LEU A 399 2.45 7.39 -8.09
C LEU A 399 2.38 8.73 -7.35
N THR A 400 3.11 9.74 -7.85
CA THR A 400 3.08 11.10 -7.29
C THR A 400 1.71 11.75 -7.45
N ILE A 401 1.09 11.62 -8.63
CA ILE A 401 -0.27 12.13 -8.86
C ILE A 401 -1.25 11.51 -7.85
N ILE A 402 -1.23 10.18 -7.69
CA ILE A 402 -2.10 9.49 -6.73
C ILE A 402 -1.83 9.94 -5.29
N ALA A 403 -0.58 10.14 -4.90
CA ALA A 403 -0.23 10.55 -3.55
C ALA A 403 -0.73 11.97 -3.21
N ILE A 404 -0.82 12.86 -4.21
CA ILE A 404 -1.28 14.25 -4.03
C ILE A 404 -2.81 14.38 -4.16
N LEU A 405 -3.48 13.37 -4.66
CA LEU A 405 -4.92 13.39 -4.95
C LEU A 405 -5.82 13.61 -3.70
N PRO A 406 -5.59 12.96 -2.52
CA PRO A 406 -6.42 13.14 -1.34
C PRO A 406 -6.52 14.59 -0.86
N PRO A 407 -5.42 15.33 -0.70
CA PRO A 407 -5.48 16.76 -0.33
C PRO A 407 -6.24 17.62 -1.34
N ILE A 408 -6.12 17.31 -2.63
CA ILE A 408 -6.85 18.00 -3.69
C ILE A 408 -8.37 17.77 -3.51
N LEU A 409 -8.78 16.53 -3.26
CA LEU A 409 -10.19 16.20 -3.00
C LEU A 409 -10.74 16.93 -1.77
N GLN A 410 -9.94 17.00 -0.69
CA GLN A 410 -10.31 17.72 0.52
C GLN A 410 -10.47 19.21 0.26
N SER A 411 -9.58 19.83 -0.53
CA SER A 411 -9.60 21.29 -0.76
C SER A 411 -10.70 21.73 -1.74
N ILE A 412 -10.94 20.93 -2.81
CA ILE A 412 -11.88 21.30 -3.87
C ILE A 412 -13.32 20.86 -3.53
N MET A 413 -13.48 19.63 -3.08
CA MET A 413 -14.80 19.04 -2.86
C MET A 413 -15.23 19.01 -1.40
N GLY A 414 -14.36 19.36 -0.45
CA GLY A 414 -14.67 19.30 0.98
C GLY A 414 -14.85 17.87 1.50
N VAL A 415 -14.23 16.87 0.85
CA VAL A 415 -14.31 15.47 1.25
C VAL A 415 -13.66 15.28 2.63
N PRO A 416 -14.27 14.55 3.56
CA PRO A 416 -13.64 14.23 4.85
C PRO A 416 -12.29 13.54 4.68
N PRO A 417 -11.30 13.78 5.57
CA PRO A 417 -9.93 13.28 5.41
C PRO A 417 -9.82 11.77 5.25
N ILE A 418 -10.59 10.99 6.02
CA ILE A 418 -10.60 9.53 5.94
C ILE A 418 -11.16 9.08 4.58
N ALA A 419 -12.25 9.67 4.13
CA ALA A 419 -12.85 9.36 2.84
C ALA A 419 -11.93 9.74 1.68
N ALA A 420 -11.26 10.89 1.74
CA ALA A 420 -10.32 11.31 0.71
C ALA A 420 -9.14 10.32 0.53
N GLN A 421 -8.63 9.75 1.61
CA GLN A 421 -7.60 8.71 1.57
C GLN A 421 -8.08 7.44 0.86
N PHE A 422 -9.37 7.11 0.99
CA PHE A 422 -9.98 5.98 0.30
C PHE A 422 -10.25 6.26 -1.19
N PHE A 423 -10.79 7.45 -1.50
CA PHE A 423 -11.28 7.75 -2.85
C PHE A 423 -10.17 8.15 -3.83
N GLY A 424 -9.02 8.55 -3.35
CA GLY A 424 -7.95 9.00 -4.24
C GLY A 424 -6.55 8.74 -3.73
N GLY A 425 -6.40 8.10 -2.56
CA GLY A 425 -5.12 8.04 -1.87
C GLY A 425 -4.35 6.74 -2.02
N THR A 426 -3.27 6.71 -1.26
CA THR A 426 -2.36 5.57 -1.15
C THR A 426 -3.07 4.30 -0.65
N GLY A 427 -4.11 4.45 0.18
CA GLY A 427 -4.93 3.33 0.66
C GLY A 427 -5.59 2.55 -0.47
N LEU A 428 -6.23 3.25 -1.42
CA LEU A 428 -6.84 2.63 -2.59
C LEU A 428 -5.79 1.91 -3.46
N LEU A 429 -4.64 2.54 -3.68
CA LEU A 429 -3.57 1.97 -4.50
C LEU A 429 -3.00 0.69 -3.86
N ILE A 430 -2.80 0.70 -2.53
CA ILE A 430 -2.34 -0.48 -1.78
C ILE A 430 -3.38 -1.60 -1.87
N MET A 431 -4.64 -1.27 -1.60
CA MET A 431 -5.74 -2.24 -1.65
C MET A 431 -5.87 -2.90 -3.03
N VAL A 432 -5.91 -2.11 -4.09
CA VAL A 432 -6.01 -2.62 -5.47
C VAL A 432 -4.77 -3.43 -5.85
N GLY A 433 -3.56 -2.95 -5.50
CA GLY A 433 -2.30 -3.65 -5.77
C GLY A 433 -2.24 -5.03 -5.12
N VAL A 434 -2.58 -5.11 -3.84
CA VAL A 434 -2.58 -6.38 -3.08
C VAL A 434 -3.66 -7.32 -3.58
N LEU A 435 -4.88 -6.83 -3.87
CA LEU A 435 -5.94 -7.66 -4.44
C LEU A 435 -5.54 -8.24 -5.81
N LEU A 436 -4.89 -7.46 -6.66
CA LEU A 436 -4.39 -7.95 -7.95
C LEU A 436 -3.28 -8.99 -7.78
N ASP A 437 -2.38 -8.83 -6.81
CA ASP A 437 -1.34 -9.81 -6.53
C ASP A 437 -1.90 -11.12 -5.97
N VAL A 438 -2.89 -11.05 -5.07
CA VAL A 438 -3.61 -12.22 -4.55
C VAL A 438 -4.35 -12.94 -5.68
N MET A 439 -5.05 -12.20 -6.56
CA MET A 439 -5.75 -12.78 -7.72
C MET A 439 -4.79 -13.50 -8.67
N ARG A 440 -3.62 -12.91 -8.97
CA ARG A 440 -2.59 -13.56 -9.79
C ARG A 440 -2.06 -14.84 -9.17
N GLN A 441 -1.84 -14.86 -7.85
CA GLN A 441 -1.40 -16.08 -7.16
C GLN A 441 -2.46 -17.18 -7.23
N ILE A 442 -3.73 -16.83 -7.03
CA ILE A 442 -4.85 -17.76 -7.18
C ILE A 442 -4.89 -18.32 -8.61
N GLU A 443 -4.79 -17.47 -9.63
CA GLU A 443 -4.76 -17.90 -11.04
C GLU A 443 -3.58 -18.83 -11.33
N THR A 444 -2.40 -18.53 -10.81
CA THR A 444 -1.21 -19.37 -11.00
C THR A 444 -1.40 -20.76 -10.37
N HIS A 445 -1.95 -20.84 -9.16
CA HIS A 445 -2.26 -22.13 -8.53
C HIS A 445 -3.34 -22.91 -9.26
N LEU A 446 -4.34 -22.24 -9.85
CA LEU A 446 -5.37 -22.88 -10.68
C LEU A 446 -4.79 -23.47 -11.96
N ILE A 447 -3.89 -22.74 -12.65
CA ILE A 447 -3.24 -23.20 -13.88
C ILE A 447 -2.34 -24.38 -13.62
N GLN A 448 -1.52 -24.35 -12.57
CA GLN A 448 -0.61 -25.45 -12.23
C GLN A 448 -1.36 -26.78 -12.05
N ARG A 449 -2.51 -26.77 -11.39
CA ARG A 449 -3.31 -27.99 -11.19
C ARG A 449 -4.06 -28.46 -12.43
N HIS A 450 -4.45 -27.59 -13.34
CA HIS A 450 -4.98 -28.04 -14.63
C HIS A 450 -3.91 -28.84 -15.40
N TYR A 451 -2.65 -28.46 -15.29
CA TYR A 451 -1.53 -29.18 -15.90
C TYR A 451 -1.30 -30.57 -15.26
N ASP A 452 -1.35 -30.68 -13.93
CA ASP A 452 -1.22 -31.96 -13.20
C ASP A 452 -2.38 -32.91 -13.50
N GLY A 453 -3.60 -32.38 -13.72
CA GLY A 453 -4.76 -33.16 -14.13
C GLY A 453 -4.63 -33.74 -15.55
N PHE A 454 -3.95 -33.05 -16.44
CA PHE A 454 -3.65 -33.51 -17.80
C PHE A 454 -2.58 -34.61 -17.79
N LEU A 455 -1.57 -34.52 -16.95
CA LEU A 455 -0.52 -35.53 -16.81
C LEU A 455 -1.00 -36.83 -16.14
N ARG A 456 -1.95 -36.74 -15.20
CA ARG A 456 -2.55 -37.92 -14.55
C ARG A 456 -3.54 -38.71 -15.39
N LYS A 457 -4.15 -38.11 -16.42
CA LYS A 457 -5.04 -38.78 -17.38
C LYS A 457 -4.33 -39.17 -18.63
N GLY A 458 -3.23 -39.91 -18.60
CA GLY A 458 -2.40 -40.45 -19.68
C GLY A 458 -3.15 -40.85 -20.95
N ARG A 459 -3.81 -39.93 -21.62
CA ARG A 459 -4.34 -40.05 -22.98
C ARG A 459 -3.86 -38.85 -23.79
N ILE A 460 -2.65 -39.04 -24.35
CA ILE A 460 -2.18 -38.24 -25.49
C ILE A 460 -3.16 -38.51 -26.64
N ARG A 461 -4.21 -37.72 -26.77
CA ARG A 461 -4.94 -37.53 -28.03
C ARG A 461 -4.29 -36.37 -28.74
N GLY A 462 -3.31 -36.67 -29.53
CA GLY A 462 -2.88 -35.77 -30.58
C GLY A 462 -4.03 -35.55 -31.55
N ARG A 463 -4.62 -34.36 -31.53
CA ARG A 463 -5.31 -33.81 -32.67
C ARG A 463 -5.29 -32.30 -32.56
N PHE A 464 -4.75 -31.72 -33.60
CA PHE A 464 -4.83 -30.33 -33.97
C PHE A 464 -6.29 -29.85 -33.88
N ASP A 465 -6.63 -29.07 -32.87
CA ASP A 465 -7.70 -28.13 -32.94
C ASP A 465 -7.16 -26.82 -32.35
N ARG A 466 -6.91 -25.89 -33.25
CA ARG A 466 -6.74 -24.48 -32.94
C ARG A 466 -8.13 -23.94 -32.57
N PRO A 467 -8.38 -23.53 -31.33
CA PRO A 467 -9.42 -22.54 -31.09
C PRO A 467 -8.83 -21.20 -31.50
N GLY A 468 -9.46 -20.56 -32.46
CA GLY A 468 -9.11 -19.24 -32.96
C GLY A 468 -8.99 -18.25 -31.83
N GLY A 469 -7.93 -17.47 -31.87
CA GLY A 469 -7.68 -16.35 -30.96
C GLY A 469 -8.76 -15.28 -31.15
N GLN A 470 -9.73 -15.26 -30.26
CA GLN A 470 -10.62 -14.14 -30.00
C GLN A 470 -10.97 -14.11 -28.53
N GLY A 471 -10.09 -13.54 -27.72
CA GLY A 471 -10.34 -13.41 -26.27
C GLY A 471 -9.55 -12.31 -25.57
N ALA A 472 -8.54 -11.72 -26.22
CA ALA A 472 -7.68 -10.74 -25.57
C ALA A 472 -8.02 -9.27 -25.89
N ALA A 473 -8.94 -9.01 -26.82
CA ALA A 473 -9.27 -7.63 -27.24
C ALA A 473 -10.54 -7.05 -26.58
N ALA A 474 -11.38 -7.89 -25.94
CA ALA A 474 -12.65 -7.41 -25.39
C ALA A 474 -12.52 -6.69 -24.05
N GLY A 475 -11.45 -6.93 -23.26
CA GLY A 475 -11.26 -6.27 -21.96
C GLY A 475 -10.74 -4.83 -22.06
N GLY A 476 -9.94 -4.52 -23.09
CA GLY A 476 -9.35 -3.19 -23.25
C GLY A 476 -10.39 -2.12 -23.61
N ASN A 477 -11.34 -2.46 -24.46
CA ASN A 477 -12.37 -1.51 -24.89
C ASN A 477 -13.39 -1.20 -23.78
N GLN A 478 -13.72 -2.15 -22.93
CA GLN A 478 -14.66 -1.91 -21.82
C GLN A 478 -14.07 -0.96 -20.75
N ILE A 479 -12.78 -1.10 -20.43
CA ILE A 479 -12.09 -0.20 -19.50
C ILE A 479 -11.99 1.20 -20.12
N LEU A 480 -11.71 1.31 -21.41
CA LEU A 480 -11.63 2.58 -22.13
C LEU A 480 -12.97 3.31 -22.15
N TRP A 481 -14.08 2.60 -22.37
CA TRP A 481 -15.44 3.16 -22.30
C TRP A 481 -15.80 3.62 -20.88
N LEU A 482 -15.44 2.87 -19.83
CA LEU A 482 -15.61 3.28 -18.44
C LEU A 482 -14.81 4.55 -18.12
N LEU A 483 -13.57 4.65 -18.60
CA LEU A 483 -12.73 5.84 -18.44
C LEU A 483 -13.33 7.06 -19.17
N VAL A 484 -13.88 6.88 -20.38
CA VAL A 484 -14.53 7.95 -21.14
C VAL A 484 -15.81 8.43 -20.44
N ILE A 485 -16.65 7.52 -19.96
CA ILE A 485 -17.87 7.87 -19.22
C ILE A 485 -17.52 8.60 -17.92
N ALA A 486 -16.54 8.13 -17.17
CA ALA A 486 -16.10 8.78 -15.95
C ALA A 486 -15.50 10.17 -16.22
N ALA A 487 -14.73 10.35 -17.30
CA ALA A 487 -14.18 11.63 -17.72
C ALA A 487 -15.28 12.63 -18.13
N VAL A 488 -16.29 12.18 -18.87
CA VAL A 488 -17.43 13.01 -19.27
C VAL A 488 -18.24 13.45 -18.05
N LEU A 489 -18.48 12.57 -17.08
CA LEU A 489 -19.17 12.90 -15.84
C LEU A 489 -18.36 13.87 -14.97
N LEU A 490 -17.03 13.73 -14.93
CA LEU A 490 -16.13 14.65 -14.23
C LEU A 490 -16.13 16.05 -14.87
N ILE A 491 -15.99 16.12 -16.19
CA ILE A 491 -16.01 17.40 -16.92
C ILE A 491 -17.39 18.07 -16.75
N GLY A 492 -18.47 17.32 -16.90
CA GLY A 492 -19.82 17.81 -16.65
C GLY A 492 -20.00 18.33 -15.22
N GLY A 493 -19.40 17.65 -14.25
CA GLY A 493 -19.38 18.06 -12.84
C GLY A 493 -18.63 19.36 -12.58
N ILE A 494 -17.47 19.51 -13.19
CA ILE A 494 -16.66 20.73 -13.05
C ILE A 494 -17.35 21.93 -13.72
N VAL A 495 -17.93 21.72 -14.93
CA VAL A 495 -18.65 22.77 -15.65
C VAL A 495 -19.89 23.22 -14.87
N ALA A 496 -20.69 22.30 -14.37
CA ALA A 496 -21.86 22.65 -13.55
C ALA A 496 -21.48 23.36 -12.25
N TYR A 497 -20.36 22.99 -11.63
CA TYR A 497 -19.81 23.68 -10.46
C TYR A 497 -19.35 25.11 -10.78
N GLN A 498 -18.72 25.34 -11.93
CA GLN A 498 -18.31 26.68 -12.36
C GLN A 498 -19.51 27.57 -12.71
N VAL A 499 -20.51 27.04 -13.38
CA VAL A 499 -21.75 27.76 -13.73
C VAL A 499 -22.52 28.16 -12.46
N SER A 500 -22.52 27.31 -11.43
CA SER A 500 -23.18 27.60 -10.14
C SER A 500 -22.43 28.61 -9.27
N LYS A 501 -21.13 28.80 -9.47
CA LYS A 501 -20.34 29.83 -8.75
C LYS A 501 -20.35 31.20 -9.45
N GLY A 502 -20.75 31.26 -10.72
CA GLY A 502 -20.77 32.45 -11.53
C GLY A 502 -22.14 33.13 -11.63
N GLY A 503 -23.17 32.57 -11.01
CA GLY A 503 -24.49 33.17 -10.78
C GLY A 503 -24.76 33.39 -9.31
#